data_93d0885e751200e2323f7419fc940a5f
#
_entry.id   93d0885e751200e2323f7419fc940a5f
#
_cell.length_a   1.000
_cell.length_b   1.000
_cell.length_c   1.000
_cell.angle_alpha   90.00
_cell.angle_beta   90.00
_cell.angle_gamma   90.00
#
_symmetry.space_group_name_H-M   'P 1'
#
loop_
_entity.id
_entity.type
_entity.pdbx_description
1 polymer ?
#
loop_
_entity_poly.entity_id
_entity_poly.type
_entity_poly.pdbx_seq_one_letter_code
_entity_poly.pdbx_strand_id
1 'polypeptide(L)'
;MSVINFYELPISALAIYLKSTTHLNQQDTLPLSISATTEPSYPIGTNIDIYHFKQQWQQLHKQSIKNEPLQYISSTESIEKQQVDWLINLFDTVFAAKNVVLVRGDNDPEYFPATATHPARIEFAHGFFQSALHEISHWSLAGAHRRTLPDFGYWYAADGRTEAQQKAFEQVEIKPQAIECLFSLMCGRSFRVSQDNLHADFDTSQSTFAIDVYHQAQLYINQPQNLPTDAKTLLTVFAFVCHDTIETGR
;
A
#
# COMPACT_ATOMS: atom_id res chain seq x y z
N MET A 1 -24.96 13.36 4.50
CA MET A 1 -23.54 13.46 4.92
C MET A 1 -22.71 14.01 3.78
N SER A 2 -21.75 14.89 4.05
CA SER A 2 -20.79 15.34 3.03
C SER A 2 -19.93 14.14 2.59
N VAL A 3 -19.76 13.97 1.29
CA VAL A 3 -18.86 12.94 0.74
C VAL A 3 -17.43 13.28 1.19
N ILE A 4 -16.75 12.34 1.83
CA ILE A 4 -15.35 12.50 2.24
C ILE A 4 -14.47 12.50 0.98
N ASN A 5 -13.71 13.57 0.80
CA ASN A 5 -12.79 13.72 -0.32
C ASN A 5 -11.35 13.44 0.11
N PHE A 6 -10.87 12.24 -0.11
CA PHE A 6 -9.50 11.84 0.24
C PHE A 6 -8.42 12.60 -0.55
N TYR A 7 -8.75 13.19 -1.70
CA TYR A 7 -7.80 14.02 -2.47
C TYR A 7 -7.44 15.35 -1.79
N GLU A 8 -8.18 15.77 -0.76
CA GLU A 8 -7.84 16.95 0.05
C GLU A 8 -6.74 16.68 1.07
N LEU A 9 -6.35 15.42 1.28
CA LEU A 9 -5.22 15.08 2.13
C LEU A 9 -3.92 15.67 1.56
N PRO A 10 -3.09 16.36 2.37
CA PRO A 10 -1.88 17.04 1.90
C PRO A 10 -0.73 16.02 1.67
N ILE A 11 -0.90 15.10 0.73
CA ILE A 11 0.05 14.01 0.45
C ILE A 11 1.44 14.53 0.04
N SER A 12 1.50 15.68 -0.65
CA SER A 12 2.78 16.31 -1.02
C SER A 12 3.59 16.75 0.19
N ALA A 13 2.93 17.16 1.30
CA ALA A 13 3.64 17.48 2.54
C ALA A 13 4.32 16.24 3.13
N LEU A 14 3.63 15.09 3.11
CA LEU A 14 4.21 13.81 3.52
C LEU A 14 5.38 13.41 2.61
N ALA A 15 5.23 13.54 1.30
CA ALA A 15 6.29 13.22 0.34
C ALA A 15 7.55 14.07 0.57
N ILE A 16 7.40 15.37 0.79
CA ILE A 16 8.52 16.29 1.11
C ILE A 16 9.20 15.86 2.42
N TYR A 17 8.43 15.58 3.47
CA TYR A 17 8.99 15.11 4.74
C TYR A 17 9.79 13.81 4.57
N LEU A 18 9.23 12.80 3.90
CA LEU A 18 9.87 11.51 3.70
C LEU A 18 11.17 11.65 2.92
N LYS A 19 11.18 12.45 1.85
CA LYS A 19 12.39 12.73 1.07
C LYS A 19 13.46 13.46 1.88
N SER A 20 13.07 14.45 2.70
CA SER A 20 14.00 15.25 3.50
C SER A 20 14.67 14.45 4.63
N THR A 21 14.02 13.39 5.12
CA THR A 21 14.55 12.53 6.18
C THR A 21 15.38 11.35 5.65
N THR A 22 15.48 11.21 4.33
CA THR A 22 16.22 10.13 3.68
C THR A 22 17.50 10.68 3.07
N HIS A 23 18.67 10.21 3.53
CA HIS A 23 19.95 10.56 2.93
C HIS A 23 20.14 9.75 1.64
N LEU A 24 19.85 10.35 0.49
CA LEU A 24 20.24 9.82 -0.81
C LEU A 24 21.73 10.09 -1.04
N ASN A 25 22.53 9.05 -1.28
CA ASN A 25 23.84 9.23 -1.90
C ASN A 25 23.65 9.73 -3.34
N GLN A 26 24.59 10.54 -3.84
CA GLN A 26 24.55 11.19 -5.17
C GLN A 26 24.44 10.23 -6.39
N GLN A 27 24.18 8.94 -6.18
CA GLN A 27 24.09 7.90 -7.20
C GLN A 27 22.68 7.34 -7.43
N ASP A 28 21.63 8.07 -7.08
CA ASP A 28 20.22 7.67 -7.29
C ASP A 28 19.83 6.29 -6.71
N THR A 29 20.55 5.82 -5.68
CA THR A 29 20.24 4.59 -4.97
C THR A 29 19.85 4.89 -3.52
N LEU A 30 18.75 4.27 -3.05
CA LEU A 30 18.33 4.35 -1.64
C LEU A 30 19.12 3.34 -0.79
N PRO A 31 19.88 3.79 0.23
CA PRO A 31 20.36 2.86 1.24
C PRO A 31 19.18 2.36 2.08
N LEU A 32 18.94 1.06 2.10
CA LEU A 32 17.89 0.43 2.91
C LEU A 32 18.21 0.39 4.42
N SER A 33 19.14 1.19 4.90
CA SER A 33 19.43 1.35 6.33
C SER A 33 18.76 2.60 6.87
N ILE A 34 17.46 2.54 7.18
CA ILE A 34 16.88 3.47 8.15
C ILE A 34 17.29 2.94 9.52
N SER A 35 18.30 3.56 10.10
CA SER A 35 18.78 3.26 11.45
C SER A 35 17.64 3.46 12.45
N ALA A 36 17.05 2.38 12.88
CA ALA A 36 16.35 2.33 14.15
C ALA A 36 17.32 1.74 15.16
N THR A 37 17.55 2.45 16.24
CA THR A 37 18.34 2.05 17.40
C THR A 37 18.02 0.63 17.84
N THR A 38 19.08 -0.21 17.93
CA THR A 38 19.17 -1.48 18.64
C THR A 38 18.27 -2.63 18.19
N GLU A 39 18.64 -3.27 17.05
CA GLU A 39 18.44 -4.70 16.79
C GLU A 39 19.47 -5.21 15.77
N PRO A 40 19.77 -6.53 15.68
CA PRO A 40 21.00 -7.06 15.11
C PRO A 40 21.16 -6.78 13.62
N SER A 41 22.40 -6.48 13.25
CA SER A 41 22.88 -6.21 11.90
C SER A 41 22.54 -7.31 10.90
N TYR A 42 21.59 -7.04 10.02
CA TYR A 42 21.40 -7.81 8.79
C TYR A 42 22.35 -7.29 7.70
N PRO A 43 22.85 -8.14 6.79
CA PRO A 43 23.80 -7.72 5.78
C PRO A 43 23.20 -6.63 4.89
N ILE A 44 23.81 -5.47 4.96
CA ILE A 44 23.54 -4.27 4.18
C ILE A 44 23.90 -4.57 2.72
N GLY A 45 23.02 -4.23 1.78
CA GLY A 45 23.54 -4.03 0.45
C GLY A 45 22.72 -4.38 -0.77
N THR A 46 21.40 -4.18 -0.77
CA THR A 46 20.72 -4.00 -2.05
C THR A 46 20.42 -2.52 -2.23
N ASN A 47 21.21 -1.85 -3.08
CA ASN A 47 20.86 -0.54 -3.57
C ASN A 47 19.65 -0.71 -4.50
N ILE A 48 18.52 -0.12 -4.15
CA ILE A 48 17.34 -0.10 -5.02
C ILE A 48 17.64 0.89 -6.15
N ASP A 49 17.57 0.44 -7.38
CA ASP A 49 17.65 1.33 -8.55
C ASP A 49 16.33 2.11 -8.68
N ILE A 50 16.24 3.20 -7.91
CA ILE A 50 15.10 4.11 -7.89
C ILE A 50 14.86 4.72 -9.27
N TYR A 51 15.93 5.01 -10.01
CA TYR A 51 15.82 5.62 -11.33
C TYR A 51 15.15 4.68 -12.34
N HIS A 52 15.50 3.42 -12.32
CA HIS A 52 14.87 2.41 -13.17
C HIS A 52 13.37 2.26 -12.88
N PHE A 53 12.98 2.10 -11.60
CA PHE A 53 11.59 2.01 -11.20
C PHE A 53 10.81 3.29 -11.54
N LYS A 54 11.41 4.46 -11.38
CA LYS A 54 10.82 5.75 -11.74
C LYS A 54 10.54 5.85 -13.25
N GLN A 55 11.50 5.47 -14.09
CA GLN A 55 11.31 5.47 -15.55
C GLN A 55 10.17 4.52 -15.97
N GLN A 56 10.12 3.32 -15.41
CA GLN A 56 9.05 2.36 -15.68
C GLN A 56 7.68 2.94 -15.28
N TRP A 57 7.58 3.50 -14.06
CA TRP A 57 6.34 4.13 -13.58
C TRP A 57 5.89 5.27 -14.49
N GLN A 58 6.81 6.14 -14.90
CA GLN A 58 6.51 7.25 -15.83
C GLN A 58 5.95 6.76 -17.17
N GLN A 59 6.48 5.67 -17.71
CA GLN A 59 5.97 5.07 -18.93
C GLN A 59 4.55 4.53 -18.76
N LEU A 60 4.31 3.78 -17.70
CA LEU A 60 2.99 3.22 -17.37
C LEU A 60 1.95 4.31 -17.11
N HIS A 61 2.33 5.36 -16.39
CA HIS A 61 1.44 6.49 -16.11
C HIS A 61 1.07 7.27 -17.37
N LYS A 62 2.03 7.53 -18.26
CA LYS A 62 1.78 8.19 -19.56
C LYS A 62 0.85 7.37 -20.45
N GLN A 63 0.94 6.06 -20.43
CA GLN A 63 0.04 5.17 -21.18
C GLN A 63 -1.39 5.22 -20.64
N SER A 64 -1.56 5.31 -19.32
CA SER A 64 -2.87 5.44 -18.68
C SER A 64 -3.62 6.70 -19.09
N ILE A 65 -2.90 7.80 -19.36
CA ILE A 65 -3.50 9.10 -19.75
C ILE A 65 -3.83 9.15 -21.24
N LYS A 66 -3.11 8.43 -22.11
CA LYS A 66 -3.20 8.53 -23.57
C LYS A 66 -4.28 7.66 -24.21
N ASN A 67 -4.92 6.76 -23.48
CA ASN A 67 -5.91 5.85 -24.05
C ASN A 67 -7.23 6.55 -24.34
N GLU A 68 -7.48 6.81 -25.63
CA GLU A 68 -8.75 7.36 -26.14
C GLU A 68 -9.91 6.34 -26.09
N PRO A 69 -11.18 6.79 -26.09
CA PRO A 69 -12.36 6.01 -25.64
C PRO A 69 -12.72 4.74 -26.43
N LEU A 70 -12.13 4.46 -27.58
CA LEU A 70 -12.59 3.39 -28.50
C LEU A 70 -11.81 2.05 -28.43
N GLN A 71 -10.69 1.99 -27.66
CA GLN A 71 -9.95 0.74 -27.37
C GLN A 71 -9.86 0.46 -25.86
N TYR A 72 -10.82 0.96 -25.11
CA TYR A 72 -10.69 1.20 -23.66
C TYR A 72 -10.56 -0.06 -22.82
N ILE A 73 -11.26 -1.14 -23.09
CA ILE A 73 -11.35 -2.28 -22.15
C ILE A 73 -10.07 -3.14 -22.14
N SER A 74 -9.59 -3.58 -23.28
CA SER A 74 -8.41 -4.46 -23.35
C SER A 74 -7.07 -3.76 -23.04
N SER A 75 -6.96 -2.46 -23.34
CA SER A 75 -5.76 -1.68 -23.06
C SER A 75 -5.65 -1.29 -21.59
N THR A 76 -6.77 -0.99 -20.93
CA THR A 76 -6.81 -0.63 -19.52
C THR A 76 -6.46 -1.83 -18.63
N GLU A 77 -6.99 -3.00 -18.92
CA GLU A 77 -6.67 -4.26 -18.24
C GLU A 77 -5.18 -4.62 -18.41
N SER A 78 -4.63 -4.41 -19.60
CA SER A 78 -3.20 -4.61 -19.88
C SER A 78 -2.31 -3.66 -19.07
N ILE A 79 -2.70 -2.38 -18.91
CA ILE A 79 -1.94 -1.39 -18.14
C ILE A 79 -2.02 -1.70 -16.65
N GLU A 80 -3.19 -2.01 -16.12
CA GLU A 80 -3.36 -2.41 -14.73
C GLU A 80 -2.47 -3.62 -14.40
N LYS A 81 -2.45 -4.62 -15.26
CA LYS A 81 -1.58 -5.79 -15.12
C LYS A 81 -0.10 -5.38 -15.07
N GLN A 82 0.36 -4.50 -15.97
CA GLN A 82 1.74 -4.02 -15.99
C GLN A 82 2.10 -3.20 -14.74
N GLN A 83 1.16 -2.38 -14.24
CA GLN A 83 1.36 -1.64 -13.00
C GLN A 83 1.46 -2.58 -11.79
N VAL A 84 0.68 -3.65 -11.78
CA VAL A 84 0.77 -4.68 -10.73
C VAL A 84 2.08 -5.47 -10.83
N ASP A 85 2.54 -5.86 -12.03
CA ASP A 85 3.86 -6.49 -12.22
C ASP A 85 4.99 -5.59 -11.70
N TRP A 86 4.89 -4.29 -11.98
CA TRP A 86 5.82 -3.30 -11.48
C TRP A 86 5.80 -3.20 -9.94
N LEU A 87 4.61 -3.19 -9.32
CA LEU A 87 4.46 -3.14 -7.86
C LEU A 87 5.05 -4.38 -7.18
N ILE A 88 4.81 -5.56 -7.72
CA ILE A 88 5.38 -6.82 -7.23
C ILE A 88 6.92 -6.74 -7.25
N ASN A 89 7.50 -6.37 -8.38
CA ASN A 89 8.96 -6.27 -8.51
C ASN A 89 9.55 -5.22 -7.55
N LEU A 90 8.87 -4.09 -7.38
CA LEU A 90 9.30 -3.04 -6.46
C LEU A 90 9.24 -3.54 -5.01
N PHE A 91 8.11 -4.12 -4.59
CA PHE A 91 7.91 -4.64 -3.24
C PHE A 91 8.94 -5.71 -2.89
N ASP A 92 9.12 -6.70 -3.76
CA ASP A 92 10.07 -7.80 -3.57
C ASP A 92 11.52 -7.29 -3.49
N THR A 93 11.85 -6.25 -4.27
CA THR A 93 13.17 -5.59 -4.20
C THR A 93 13.35 -4.82 -2.89
N VAL A 94 12.36 -4.03 -2.49
CA VAL A 94 12.42 -3.20 -1.26
C VAL A 94 12.53 -4.07 -0.02
N PHE A 95 11.80 -5.17 0.02
CA PHE A 95 11.69 -6.04 1.20
C PHE A 95 12.42 -7.38 1.05
N ALA A 96 13.35 -7.49 0.10
CA ALA A 96 14.14 -8.71 -0.12
C ALA A 96 14.80 -9.25 1.16
N ALA A 97 15.33 -8.36 2.01
CA ALA A 97 15.95 -8.74 3.29
C ALA A 97 14.96 -9.24 4.36
N LYS A 98 13.65 -9.06 4.14
CA LYS A 98 12.59 -9.48 5.08
C LYS A 98 12.01 -10.86 4.76
N ASN A 99 12.55 -11.52 3.74
CA ASN A 99 12.11 -12.85 3.32
C ASN A 99 10.59 -12.93 3.11
N VAL A 100 10.05 -11.98 2.36
CA VAL A 100 8.64 -11.87 2.00
C VAL A 100 8.51 -11.53 0.52
N VAL A 101 7.48 -12.07 -0.14
CA VAL A 101 7.13 -11.79 -1.54
C VAL A 101 5.66 -11.42 -1.67
N LEU A 102 5.34 -10.61 -2.67
CA LEU A 102 4.00 -10.23 -3.05
C LEU A 102 3.54 -11.06 -4.24
N VAL A 103 2.39 -11.73 -4.14
CA VAL A 103 1.93 -12.71 -5.14
C VAL A 103 0.47 -12.44 -5.53
N ARG A 104 0.15 -12.59 -6.82
CA ARG A 104 -1.24 -12.65 -7.27
C ARG A 104 -1.88 -13.96 -6.81
N GLY A 105 -3.00 -13.85 -6.09
CA GLY A 105 -3.87 -14.98 -5.77
C GLY A 105 -5.05 -15.08 -6.73
N ASP A 106 -5.56 -16.27 -6.92
CA ASP A 106 -6.78 -16.55 -7.69
C ASP A 106 -8.04 -16.51 -6.83
N ASN A 107 -7.87 -16.53 -5.51
CA ASN A 107 -8.92 -16.59 -4.49
C ASN A 107 -8.93 -15.32 -3.62
N ASP A 108 -9.62 -15.41 -2.46
CA ASP A 108 -9.56 -14.37 -1.44
C ASP A 108 -8.11 -14.11 -1.00
N PRO A 109 -7.79 -12.89 -0.55
CA PRO A 109 -6.45 -12.56 -0.08
C PRO A 109 -6.05 -13.45 1.10
N GLU A 110 -4.78 -13.85 1.15
CA GLU A 110 -4.26 -14.68 2.24
C GLU A 110 -2.79 -14.36 2.53
N TYR A 111 -2.41 -14.39 3.80
CA TYR A 111 -1.03 -14.27 4.23
C TYR A 111 -0.48 -15.60 4.74
N PHE A 112 0.61 -16.05 4.14
CA PHE A 112 1.35 -17.24 4.54
C PHE A 112 2.67 -16.84 5.21
N PRO A 113 2.91 -17.23 6.47
CA PRO A 113 4.17 -16.94 7.13
C PRO A 113 5.34 -17.66 6.48
N ALA A 114 6.55 -17.11 6.63
CA ALA A 114 7.77 -17.75 6.15
C ALA A 114 7.99 -19.11 6.84
N THR A 115 8.53 -20.05 6.09
CA THR A 115 8.98 -21.35 6.59
C THR A 115 10.49 -21.48 6.44
N ALA A 116 11.05 -22.62 6.85
CA ALA A 116 12.49 -22.88 6.67
C ALA A 116 12.93 -22.92 5.20
N THR A 117 12.00 -23.15 4.26
CA THR A 117 12.29 -23.37 2.85
C THR A 117 11.65 -22.34 1.91
N HIS A 118 10.70 -21.54 2.39
CA HIS A 118 9.95 -20.59 1.58
C HIS A 118 9.84 -19.23 2.27
N PRO A 119 9.90 -18.12 1.51
CA PRO A 119 9.60 -16.79 2.04
C PRO A 119 8.15 -16.69 2.51
N ALA A 120 7.87 -15.72 3.36
CA ALA A 120 6.49 -15.31 3.61
C ALA A 120 5.84 -14.83 2.31
N ARG A 121 4.53 -15.05 2.17
CA ARG A 121 3.81 -14.73 0.95
C ARG A 121 2.55 -13.94 1.29
N ILE A 122 2.45 -12.76 0.66
CA ILE A 122 1.25 -11.92 0.70
C ILE A 122 0.52 -12.17 -0.60
N GLU A 123 -0.58 -12.90 -0.56
CA GLU A 123 -1.44 -13.13 -1.72
C GLU A 123 -2.57 -12.10 -1.73
N PHE A 124 -2.69 -11.34 -2.84
CA PHE A 124 -3.75 -10.36 -3.03
C PHE A 124 -4.74 -10.84 -4.10
N ALA A 125 -6.02 -10.54 -3.90
CA ALA A 125 -7.10 -11.03 -4.75
C ALA A 125 -7.14 -10.36 -6.12
N HIS A 126 -7.61 -11.09 -7.12
CA HIS A 126 -8.05 -10.62 -8.44
C HIS A 126 -6.99 -9.86 -9.26
N GLY A 127 -5.75 -9.79 -8.82
CA GLY A 127 -4.67 -9.12 -9.55
C GLY A 127 -4.82 -7.60 -9.68
N PHE A 128 -5.61 -6.93 -8.84
CA PHE A 128 -5.75 -5.48 -8.83
C PHE A 128 -4.67 -4.81 -8.00
N PHE A 129 -4.18 -3.68 -8.50
CA PHE A 129 -3.19 -2.85 -7.80
C PHE A 129 -3.67 -2.42 -6.42
N GLN A 130 -4.96 -2.05 -6.32
CA GLN A 130 -5.55 -1.61 -5.07
C GLN A 130 -5.61 -2.74 -4.04
N SER A 131 -5.97 -3.96 -4.44
CA SER A 131 -5.94 -5.15 -3.58
C SER A 131 -4.52 -5.42 -3.06
N ALA A 132 -3.52 -5.32 -3.93
CA ALA A 132 -2.12 -5.47 -3.50
C ALA A 132 -1.72 -4.42 -2.46
N LEU A 133 -2.09 -3.15 -2.62
CA LEU A 133 -1.80 -2.09 -1.64
C LEU A 133 -2.50 -2.35 -0.31
N HIS A 134 -3.73 -2.88 -0.35
CA HIS A 134 -4.48 -3.24 0.85
C HIS A 134 -3.75 -4.31 1.67
N GLU A 135 -3.37 -5.42 1.04
CA GLU A 135 -2.66 -6.51 1.72
C GLU A 135 -1.26 -6.09 2.22
N ILE A 136 -0.54 -5.26 1.45
CA ILE A 136 0.70 -4.65 1.91
C ILE A 136 0.47 -3.79 3.17
N SER A 137 -0.69 -3.13 3.28
CA SER A 137 -1.03 -2.31 4.43
C SER A 137 -1.22 -3.14 5.69
N HIS A 138 -1.92 -4.27 5.60
CA HIS A 138 -2.04 -5.25 6.68
C HIS A 138 -0.68 -5.79 7.11
N TRP A 139 0.13 -6.23 6.15
CA TRP A 139 1.48 -6.72 6.43
C TRP A 139 2.36 -5.65 7.10
N SER A 140 2.26 -4.39 6.66
CA SER A 140 3.03 -3.29 7.23
C SER A 140 2.68 -3.01 8.69
N LEU A 141 1.42 -3.22 9.08
CA LEU A 141 0.92 -3.05 10.44
C LEU A 141 1.24 -4.24 11.34
N ALA A 142 1.36 -5.43 10.75
CA ALA A 142 1.65 -6.63 11.49
C ALA A 142 3.07 -6.58 12.09
N GLY A 143 3.18 -6.66 13.40
CA GLY A 143 4.47 -6.77 14.08
C GLY A 143 5.10 -8.17 13.89
N ALA A 144 6.36 -8.32 14.31
CA ALA A 144 7.13 -9.54 14.09
C ALA A 144 6.38 -10.81 14.54
N HIS A 145 5.71 -10.77 15.69
CA HIS A 145 4.95 -11.92 16.18
C HIS A 145 3.77 -12.28 15.26
N ARG A 146 2.97 -11.31 14.81
CA ARG A 146 1.83 -11.57 13.95
C ARG A 146 2.23 -12.11 12.57
N ARG A 147 3.38 -11.70 12.07
CA ARG A 147 3.95 -12.22 10.80
C ARG A 147 4.39 -13.69 10.87
N THR A 148 4.38 -14.33 12.06
CA THR A 148 4.60 -15.78 12.18
C THR A 148 3.31 -16.60 12.11
N LEU A 149 2.16 -15.94 12.01
CA LEU A 149 0.84 -16.55 12.01
C LEU A 149 0.19 -16.40 10.62
N PRO A 150 -0.54 -17.42 10.13
CA PRO A 150 -1.41 -17.27 8.96
C PRO A 150 -2.38 -16.11 9.19
N ASP A 151 -2.64 -15.31 8.16
CA ASP A 151 -3.51 -14.13 8.19
C ASP A 151 -3.24 -13.20 9.39
N PHE A 152 -1.98 -13.14 9.81
CA PHE A 152 -1.54 -12.35 10.96
C PHE A 152 -2.25 -12.72 12.27
N GLY A 153 -2.86 -13.93 12.34
CA GLY A 153 -3.66 -14.38 13.48
C GLY A 153 -4.98 -13.62 13.64
N TYR A 154 -5.46 -12.97 12.58
CA TYR A 154 -6.81 -12.44 12.54
C TYR A 154 -7.79 -13.50 12.04
N TRP A 155 -8.97 -13.50 12.63
CA TRP A 155 -10.13 -14.17 12.10
C TRP A 155 -11.23 -13.11 11.89
N TYR A 156 -11.79 -13.06 10.73
CA TYR A 156 -12.92 -12.19 10.42
C TYR A 156 -14.02 -13.00 9.73
N ALA A 157 -15.25 -12.61 9.99
CA ALA A 157 -16.37 -13.16 9.23
C ALA A 157 -16.33 -12.58 7.81
N ALA A 158 -16.56 -13.45 6.83
CA ALA A 158 -16.71 -13.05 5.43
C ALA A 158 -17.91 -12.10 5.23
N ASP A 159 -18.19 -11.74 3.99
CA ASP A 159 -19.35 -10.94 3.58
C ASP A 159 -20.67 -11.48 4.21
N GLY A 160 -21.60 -10.59 4.48
CA GLY A 160 -22.83 -10.93 5.23
C GLY A 160 -22.70 -10.79 6.75
N ARG A 161 -21.72 -10.00 7.21
CA ARG A 161 -21.55 -9.66 8.64
C ARG A 161 -22.78 -8.96 9.20
N THR A 162 -23.16 -9.30 10.42
CA THR A 162 -24.14 -8.55 11.21
C THR A 162 -23.62 -7.16 11.54
N GLU A 163 -24.50 -6.23 11.94
CA GLU A 163 -24.10 -4.87 12.32
C GLU A 163 -22.98 -4.83 13.37
N ALA A 164 -23.08 -5.67 14.41
CA ALA A 164 -22.05 -5.75 15.45
C ALA A 164 -20.72 -6.28 14.92
N GLN A 165 -20.74 -7.28 14.06
CA GLN A 165 -19.55 -7.82 13.41
C GLN A 165 -18.93 -6.80 12.43
N GLN A 166 -19.76 -6.07 11.69
CA GLN A 166 -19.33 -5.02 10.79
C GLN A 166 -18.64 -3.90 11.56
N LYS A 167 -19.20 -3.46 12.67
CA LYS A 167 -18.57 -2.43 13.51
C LYS A 167 -17.23 -2.90 14.07
N ALA A 168 -17.11 -4.15 14.48
CA ALA A 168 -15.82 -4.71 14.92
C ALA A 168 -14.81 -4.80 13.78
N PHE A 169 -15.24 -5.20 12.59
CA PHE A 169 -14.42 -5.21 11.37
C PHE A 169 -13.93 -3.80 11.03
N GLU A 170 -14.79 -2.81 10.95
CA GLU A 170 -14.42 -1.42 10.65
C GLU A 170 -13.36 -0.89 11.61
N GLN A 171 -13.43 -1.22 12.90
CA GLN A 171 -12.45 -0.77 13.90
C GLN A 171 -11.03 -1.31 13.63
N VAL A 172 -10.89 -2.53 13.12
CA VAL A 172 -9.59 -3.12 12.80
C VAL A 172 -9.08 -2.66 11.44
N GLU A 173 -9.98 -2.24 10.54
CA GLU A 173 -9.70 -1.78 9.18
C GLU A 173 -9.31 -0.30 9.07
N ILE A 174 -9.58 0.54 10.08
CA ILE A 174 -9.24 1.98 10.03
C ILE A 174 -7.76 2.20 9.67
N LYS A 175 -6.85 1.52 10.32
CA LYS A 175 -5.40 1.73 10.11
C LYS A 175 -4.90 1.12 8.80
N PRO A 176 -5.27 -0.11 8.43
CA PRO A 176 -4.93 -0.67 7.12
C PRO A 176 -5.39 0.24 5.99
N GLN A 177 -6.66 0.61 5.96
CA GLN A 177 -7.19 1.45 4.89
C GLN A 177 -6.65 2.89 4.90
N ALA A 178 -6.26 3.42 6.05
CA ALA A 178 -5.56 4.70 6.10
C ALA A 178 -4.16 4.61 5.45
N ILE A 179 -3.41 3.53 5.65
CA ILE A 179 -2.12 3.31 5.00
C ILE A 179 -2.30 3.05 3.50
N GLU A 180 -3.27 2.23 3.12
CA GLU A 180 -3.64 2.00 1.72
C GLU A 180 -4.00 3.30 1.01
N CYS A 181 -4.76 4.19 1.67
CA CYS A 181 -5.06 5.53 1.18
C CYS A 181 -3.77 6.32 0.86
N LEU A 182 -2.82 6.35 1.80
CA LEU A 182 -1.55 7.05 1.59
C LEU A 182 -0.72 6.44 0.46
N PHE A 183 -0.65 5.12 0.34
CA PHE A 183 0.00 4.43 -0.77
C PHE A 183 -0.65 4.80 -2.10
N SER A 184 -1.98 4.75 -2.18
CA SER A 184 -2.75 5.06 -3.38
C SER A 184 -2.50 6.50 -3.84
N LEU A 185 -2.65 7.47 -2.94
CA LEU A 185 -2.44 8.88 -3.25
C LEU A 185 -1.00 9.18 -3.65
N MET A 186 -0.01 8.54 -2.99
CA MET A 186 1.40 8.71 -3.34
C MET A 186 1.72 8.19 -4.74
N CYS A 187 0.99 7.17 -5.20
CA CYS A 187 1.06 6.65 -6.58
C CYS A 187 0.15 7.39 -7.56
N GLY A 188 -0.56 8.45 -7.14
CA GLY A 188 -1.50 9.20 -7.99
C GLY A 188 -2.76 8.43 -8.35
N ARG A 189 -3.13 7.44 -7.56
CA ARG A 189 -4.35 6.64 -7.74
C ARG A 189 -5.46 7.11 -6.83
N SER A 190 -6.70 6.88 -7.26
CA SER A 190 -7.87 7.14 -6.42
C SER A 190 -7.94 6.15 -5.27
N PHE A 191 -8.49 6.61 -4.15
CA PHE A 191 -8.81 5.77 -3.00
C PHE A 191 -10.28 5.90 -2.63
N ARG A 192 -10.88 4.78 -2.26
CA ARG A 192 -12.21 4.70 -1.66
C ARG A 192 -12.17 3.68 -0.55
N VAL A 193 -12.81 4.01 0.57
CA VAL A 193 -12.99 3.09 1.68
C VAL A 193 -13.85 1.90 1.25
N SER A 194 -13.43 0.70 1.59
CA SER A 194 -14.21 -0.52 1.40
C SER A 194 -14.76 -1.02 2.73
N GLN A 195 -16.09 -1.12 2.83
CA GLN A 195 -16.75 -1.75 3.97
C GLN A 195 -16.80 -3.27 3.85
N ASP A 196 -16.52 -3.79 2.66
CA ASP A 196 -16.45 -5.23 2.37
C ASP A 196 -17.62 -6.05 2.93
N ASN A 197 -18.85 -5.52 2.80
CA ASN A 197 -20.09 -6.16 3.26
C ASN A 197 -21.22 -5.85 2.27
N LEU A 198 -21.15 -6.47 1.10
CA LEU A 198 -22.09 -6.22 0.00
C LEU A 198 -23.49 -6.78 0.29
N HIS A 199 -23.59 -7.79 1.16
CA HIS A 199 -24.84 -8.47 1.53
C HIS A 199 -25.31 -8.10 2.94
N ALA A 200 -24.97 -6.88 3.41
CA ALA A 200 -25.48 -6.37 4.67
C ALA A 200 -26.99 -6.26 4.64
N ASP A 201 -27.68 -6.78 5.66
CA ASP A 201 -29.12 -6.67 5.86
C ASP A 201 -29.53 -5.47 6.73
N PHE A 202 -28.61 -4.54 6.98
CA PHE A 202 -28.79 -3.33 7.78
C PHE A 202 -28.26 -2.09 7.04
N ASP A 203 -28.68 -0.90 7.49
CA ASP A 203 -28.25 0.38 6.89
C ASP A 203 -26.82 0.75 7.31
N THR A 204 -25.90 0.73 6.35
CA THR A 204 -24.49 1.14 6.54
C THR A 204 -24.26 2.64 6.31
N SER A 205 -25.27 3.41 5.90
CA SER A 205 -25.14 4.83 5.55
C SER A 205 -24.76 5.73 6.73
N GLN A 206 -24.96 5.26 7.95
CA GLN A 206 -24.64 5.99 9.18
C GLN A 206 -23.25 5.63 9.73
N SER A 207 -22.50 4.76 9.07
CA SER A 207 -21.14 4.41 9.50
C SER A 207 -20.22 5.63 9.43
N THR A 208 -19.41 5.84 10.47
CA THR A 208 -18.35 6.86 10.50
C THR A 208 -17.05 6.37 9.90
N PHE A 209 -17.00 5.13 9.42
CA PHE A 209 -15.79 4.45 9.01
C PHE A 209 -14.93 5.26 8.02
N ALA A 210 -15.55 5.85 6.98
CA ALA A 210 -14.83 6.67 6.03
C ALA A 210 -14.20 7.92 6.68
N ILE A 211 -14.90 8.53 7.65
CA ILE A 211 -14.40 9.67 8.43
C ILE A 211 -13.21 9.24 9.29
N ASP A 212 -13.32 8.09 9.93
CA ASP A 212 -12.28 7.56 10.83
C ASP A 212 -11.00 7.19 10.04
N VAL A 213 -11.14 6.58 8.86
CA VAL A 213 -10.04 6.32 7.93
C VAL A 213 -9.37 7.63 7.48
N TYR A 214 -10.16 8.65 7.12
CA TYR A 214 -9.63 9.96 6.74
C TYR A 214 -8.83 10.60 7.86
N HIS A 215 -9.37 10.64 9.07
CA HIS A 215 -8.69 11.20 10.23
C HIS A 215 -7.41 10.43 10.58
N GLN A 216 -7.42 9.11 10.46
CA GLN A 216 -6.22 8.30 10.68
C GLN A 216 -5.15 8.56 9.62
N ALA A 217 -5.53 8.70 8.35
CA ALA A 217 -4.59 9.07 7.28
C ALA A 217 -4.00 10.47 7.52
N GLN A 218 -4.85 11.45 7.89
CA GLN A 218 -4.42 12.81 8.25
C GLN A 218 -3.46 12.80 9.46
N LEU A 219 -3.73 11.95 10.46
CA LEU A 219 -2.83 11.78 11.61
C LEU A 219 -1.45 11.29 11.18
N TYR A 220 -1.38 10.31 10.28
CA TYR A 220 -0.11 9.82 9.75
C TYR A 220 0.65 10.87 8.94
N ILE A 221 -0.06 11.74 8.20
CA ILE A 221 0.57 12.85 7.47
C ILE A 221 1.14 13.89 8.45
N ASN A 222 0.38 14.25 9.48
CA ASN A 222 0.79 15.25 10.47
C ASN A 222 1.86 14.73 11.44
N GLN A 223 1.90 13.43 11.66
CA GLN A 223 2.82 12.76 12.59
C GLN A 223 3.45 11.52 11.93
N PRO A 224 4.33 11.70 10.93
CA PRO A 224 4.91 10.58 10.15
C PRO A 224 5.75 9.61 10.98
N GLN A 225 6.16 9.99 12.18
CA GLN A 225 6.84 9.10 13.14
C GLN A 225 5.93 7.97 13.65
N ASN A 226 4.60 8.14 13.56
CA ASN A 226 3.61 7.13 13.97
C ASN A 226 3.31 6.09 12.88
N LEU A 227 3.83 6.29 11.66
CA LEU A 227 3.74 5.29 10.60
C LEU A 227 4.51 4.03 10.99
N PRO A 228 3.95 2.83 10.73
CA PRO A 228 4.73 1.60 10.82
C PRO A 228 5.99 1.68 9.96
N THR A 229 7.10 1.13 10.43
CA THR A 229 8.40 1.24 9.75
C THR A 229 8.35 0.80 8.30
N ASP A 230 7.68 -0.33 8.00
CA ASP A 230 7.61 -0.86 6.64
C ASP A 230 6.68 -0.03 5.75
N ALA A 231 5.58 0.48 6.28
CA ALA A 231 4.73 1.44 5.57
C ALA A 231 5.50 2.74 5.25
N LYS A 232 6.26 3.26 6.21
CA LYS A 232 7.11 4.45 6.01
C LYS A 232 8.18 4.20 4.95
N THR A 233 8.81 3.02 4.95
CA THR A 233 9.79 2.62 3.93
C THR A 233 9.18 2.65 2.54
N LEU A 234 8.05 1.98 2.35
CA LEU A 234 7.40 1.92 1.03
C LEU A 234 6.87 3.29 0.58
N LEU A 235 6.28 4.08 1.49
CA LEU A 235 5.87 5.46 1.20
C LEU A 235 7.06 6.34 0.76
N THR A 236 8.22 6.15 1.37
CA THR A 236 9.44 6.87 0.98
C THR A 236 9.84 6.50 -0.45
N VAL A 237 9.85 5.21 -0.78
CA VAL A 237 10.13 4.76 -2.15
C VAL A 237 9.10 5.33 -3.13
N PHE A 238 7.81 5.24 -2.84
CA PHE A 238 6.76 5.82 -3.68
C PHE A 238 6.89 7.34 -3.85
N ALA A 239 7.33 8.06 -2.81
CA ALA A 239 7.58 9.50 -2.92
C ALA A 239 8.65 9.83 -3.95
N PHE A 240 9.72 9.03 -4.05
CA PHE A 240 10.77 9.23 -5.06
C PHE A 240 10.38 8.72 -6.45
N VAL A 241 9.63 7.64 -6.52
CA VAL A 241 9.36 6.93 -7.78
C VAL A 241 8.08 7.44 -8.45
N CYS A 242 7.00 7.59 -7.69
CA CYS A 242 5.67 7.88 -8.21
C CYS A 242 5.29 9.35 -8.11
N HIS A 243 5.47 9.96 -6.94
CA HIS A 243 4.92 11.28 -6.63
C HIS A 243 5.51 12.39 -7.54
N ASP A 244 6.82 12.38 -7.78
CA ASP A 244 7.45 13.34 -8.68
C ASP A 244 6.92 13.28 -10.12
N THR A 245 6.43 12.11 -10.55
CA THR A 245 5.88 11.92 -11.88
C THR A 245 4.54 12.63 -12.03
N ILE A 246 3.76 12.71 -10.96
CA ILE A 246 2.43 13.32 -10.92
C ILE A 246 2.55 14.84 -10.94
N GLU A 247 3.51 15.41 -10.20
CA GLU A 247 3.73 16.85 -10.14
C GLU A 247 4.28 17.43 -11.45
N THR A 248 5.11 16.67 -12.18
CA THR A 248 5.71 17.12 -13.45
C THR A 248 4.77 16.97 -14.66
N GLY A 249 3.66 16.28 -14.53
CA GLY A 249 2.67 16.02 -15.58
C GLY A 249 1.46 16.95 -15.56
N ARG A 250 1.42 17.98 -14.67
CA ARG A 250 0.37 19.00 -14.59
C ARG A 250 0.74 20.26 -15.33
#